data_e683f714195f518ca2c5ea393721d710
#
_entry.id   e683f714195f518ca2c5ea393721d710
#
_cell.length_a   1.000
_cell.length_b   1.000
_cell.length_c   1.000
_cell.angle_alpha   90.00
_cell.angle_beta   90.00
_cell.angle_gamma   90.00
#
_symmetry.space_group_name_H-M   'P 1'
#
loop_
_entity.id
_entity.type
_entity.pdbx_description
1 polymer ?
#
loop_
_entity_poly.entity_id
_entity_poly.type
_entity_poly.pdbx_seq_one_letter_code
_entity_poly.pdbx_strand_id
1 'polypeptide(L)'
;MLLVNTELTPQQRLDKAVTDIMGHKRYIALAGVMMIGTRKTCPTTPTARTNGRDEVYGETMINAITEKNLRYLVLHEVEGHKLHRHLTTWAHLFEIDAECANKAADYYTNLMLNDENKCDGFAVMPTGEYAGLVDEKYRGMDTAQIFNDLYEKKEEEKRKGGKSGEGEGESGDGESGDGESGDKPQG
;
A
#
# COMPACT_ATOMS: atom_id res chain seq x y z
N MET A 1 -2.45 46.43 9.10
CA MET A 1 -2.68 45.53 7.94
C MET A 1 -2.43 44.12 8.42
N LEU A 2 -3.47 43.31 8.62
CA LEU A 2 -3.34 41.91 8.99
C LEU A 2 -2.83 41.15 7.76
N LEU A 3 -1.63 40.59 7.85
CA LEU A 3 -1.14 39.63 6.85
C LEU A 3 -1.97 38.38 7.00
N VAL A 4 -2.93 38.20 6.12
CA VAL A 4 -3.68 36.95 6.02
C VAL A 4 -2.71 35.92 5.44
N ASN A 5 -2.41 34.85 6.19
CA ASN A 5 -1.69 33.72 5.65
C ASN A 5 -2.54 33.11 4.52
N THR A 6 -2.07 33.21 3.28
CA THR A 6 -2.78 32.76 2.08
C THR A 6 -2.52 31.28 1.77
N GLU A 7 -1.66 30.61 2.53
CA GLU A 7 -1.40 29.20 2.35
C GLU A 7 -2.52 28.36 2.95
N LEU A 8 -3.03 27.42 2.15
CA LEU A 8 -4.05 26.47 2.59
C LEU A 8 -3.45 25.48 3.59
N THR A 9 -4.20 25.17 4.64
CA THR A 9 -3.85 24.06 5.53
C THR A 9 -3.94 22.71 4.79
N PRO A 10 -3.28 21.64 5.30
CA PRO A 10 -3.39 20.31 4.70
C PRO A 10 -4.85 19.87 4.53
N GLN A 11 -5.72 20.11 5.52
CA GLN A 11 -7.15 19.79 5.40
C GLN A 11 -7.82 20.60 4.31
N GLN A 12 -7.55 21.89 4.20
CA GLN A 12 -8.12 22.73 3.14
C GLN A 12 -7.64 22.32 1.73
N ARG A 13 -6.37 21.90 1.61
CA ARG A 13 -5.85 21.33 0.35
C ARG A 13 -6.58 20.05 -0.02
N LEU A 14 -6.80 19.17 0.95
CA LEU A 14 -7.55 17.92 0.76
C LEU A 14 -8.98 18.20 0.34
N ASP A 15 -9.69 19.11 1.03
CA ASP A 15 -11.06 19.49 0.72
C ASP A 15 -11.17 20.12 -0.68
N LYS A 16 -10.17 20.92 -1.08
CA LYS A 16 -10.07 21.46 -2.43
C LYS A 16 -9.92 20.36 -3.48
N ALA A 17 -9.02 19.38 -3.25
CA ALA A 17 -8.83 18.27 -4.18
C ALA A 17 -10.12 17.45 -4.35
N VAL A 18 -10.86 17.19 -3.28
CA VAL A 18 -12.17 16.55 -3.29
C VAL A 18 -13.17 17.35 -4.12
N THR A 19 -13.24 18.67 -3.89
CA THR A 19 -14.14 19.56 -4.62
C THR A 19 -13.81 19.58 -6.12
N ASP A 20 -12.51 19.66 -6.46
CA ASP A 20 -12.05 19.62 -7.85
C ASP A 20 -12.49 18.32 -8.55
N ILE A 21 -12.36 17.16 -7.86
CA ILE A 21 -12.77 15.85 -8.38
C ILE A 21 -14.30 15.80 -8.58
N MET A 22 -15.07 16.21 -7.58
CA MET A 22 -16.55 16.22 -7.65
C MET A 22 -17.08 17.15 -8.75
N GLY A 23 -16.35 18.19 -9.10
CA GLY A 23 -16.68 19.12 -10.20
C GLY A 23 -16.19 18.65 -11.58
N HIS A 24 -15.34 17.63 -11.64
CA HIS A 24 -14.74 17.17 -12.90
C HIS A 24 -15.69 16.23 -13.67
N LYS A 25 -15.91 16.50 -14.98
CA LYS A 25 -16.89 15.78 -15.83
C LYS A 25 -16.73 14.24 -15.83
N ARG A 26 -15.49 13.74 -15.67
CA ARG A 26 -15.20 12.30 -15.64
C ARG A 26 -15.60 11.69 -14.29
N TYR A 27 -15.38 12.42 -13.20
CA TYR A 27 -15.45 11.90 -11.83
C TYR A 27 -16.72 12.32 -11.07
N ILE A 28 -17.59 13.12 -11.66
CA ILE A 28 -18.84 13.58 -11.01
C ILE A 28 -19.71 12.40 -10.51
N ALA A 29 -19.66 11.26 -11.20
CA ALA A 29 -20.38 10.05 -10.79
C ALA A 29 -19.86 9.46 -9.46
N LEU A 30 -18.63 9.77 -9.07
CA LEU A 30 -18.04 9.32 -7.79
C LEU A 30 -18.53 10.15 -6.59
N ALA A 31 -19.27 11.24 -6.78
CA ALA A 31 -19.69 12.13 -5.70
C ALA A 31 -20.39 11.38 -4.56
N GLY A 32 -21.25 10.40 -4.87
CA GLY A 32 -21.91 9.57 -3.88
C GLY A 32 -20.93 8.72 -3.05
N VAL A 33 -19.92 8.13 -3.70
CA VAL A 33 -18.86 7.34 -3.03
C VAL A 33 -17.98 8.24 -2.17
N MET A 34 -17.67 9.43 -2.66
CA MET A 34 -16.86 10.42 -1.94
C MET A 34 -17.54 10.93 -0.65
N MET A 35 -18.87 10.88 -0.58
CA MET A 35 -19.62 11.26 0.62
C MET A 35 -19.75 10.14 1.66
N ILE A 36 -19.23 8.94 1.38
CA ILE A 36 -19.26 7.82 2.33
C ILE A 36 -18.13 8.00 3.37
N GLY A 37 -18.50 7.91 4.65
CA GLY A 37 -17.54 7.97 5.76
C GLY A 37 -16.98 9.36 6.04
N THR A 38 -15.87 9.39 6.73
CA THR A 38 -15.16 10.62 7.10
C THR A 38 -13.82 10.71 6.36
N ARG A 39 -13.36 11.94 6.13
CA ARG A 39 -12.05 12.24 5.52
C ARG A 39 -11.34 13.25 6.39
N LYS A 40 -10.10 12.93 6.79
CA LYS A 40 -9.30 13.80 7.66
C LYS A 40 -7.83 13.70 7.38
N THR A 41 -7.10 14.74 7.78
CA THR A 41 -5.64 14.71 7.81
C THR A 41 -5.12 14.25 9.17
N CYS A 42 -3.88 13.76 9.19
CA CYS A 42 -3.21 13.31 10.42
C CYS A 42 -1.69 13.53 10.30
N PRO A 43 -1.05 14.18 11.28
CA PRO A 43 0.38 14.48 11.24
C PRO A 43 1.27 13.24 11.35
N THR A 44 0.76 12.15 11.93
CA THR A 44 1.53 10.90 12.16
C THR A 44 1.30 9.83 11.09
N THR A 45 0.40 10.06 10.14
CA THR A 45 0.18 9.15 9.01
C THR A 45 1.22 9.45 7.92
N PRO A 46 2.01 8.46 7.44
CA PRO A 46 3.05 8.73 6.45
C PRO A 46 2.50 9.05 5.06
N THR A 47 1.45 8.34 4.64
CA THR A 47 0.84 8.47 3.31
C THR A 47 -0.69 8.65 3.42
N ALA A 48 -1.47 7.88 2.67
CA ALA A 48 -2.91 7.79 2.81
C ALA A 48 -3.31 6.36 3.19
N ARG A 49 -4.48 6.21 3.79
CA ARG A 49 -5.08 4.91 4.09
C ARG A 49 -6.57 5.00 4.21
N THR A 50 -7.25 3.91 3.87
CA THR A 50 -8.70 3.75 4.09
C THR A 50 -9.02 2.38 4.72
N ASN A 51 -10.16 2.32 5.39
CA ASN A 51 -10.78 1.07 5.82
C ASN A 51 -11.96 0.66 4.91
N GLY A 52 -12.03 1.26 3.70
CA GLY A 52 -13.15 1.09 2.77
C GLY A 52 -14.33 2.03 3.03
N ARG A 53 -14.28 2.83 4.11
CA ARG A 53 -15.27 3.83 4.47
C ARG A 53 -14.64 5.18 4.83
N ASP A 54 -13.78 5.19 5.83
CA ASP A 54 -13.10 6.39 6.32
C ASP A 54 -11.70 6.48 5.72
N GLU A 55 -11.25 7.68 5.46
CA GLU A 55 -9.95 7.97 4.85
C GLU A 55 -9.12 8.86 5.78
N VAL A 56 -7.81 8.57 5.86
CA VAL A 56 -6.85 9.38 6.61
C VAL A 56 -5.64 9.67 5.72
N TYR A 57 -5.26 10.93 5.61
CA TYR A 57 -4.17 11.43 4.76
C TYR A 57 -3.07 12.08 5.61
N GLY A 58 -1.81 11.77 5.31
CA GLY A 58 -0.66 12.33 6.00
C GLY A 58 -0.44 13.81 5.67
N GLU A 59 -0.31 14.67 6.70
CA GLU A 59 -0.11 16.11 6.50
C GLU A 59 1.23 16.42 5.83
N THR A 60 2.29 15.70 6.20
CA THR A 60 3.62 15.85 5.59
C THR A 60 3.56 15.53 4.11
N MET A 61 2.93 14.44 3.73
CA MET A 61 2.73 14.05 2.34
C MET A 61 1.92 15.11 1.58
N ILE A 62 0.76 15.55 2.11
CA ILE A 62 -0.06 16.58 1.47
C ILE A 62 0.75 17.84 1.19
N ASN A 63 1.62 18.27 2.13
CA ASN A 63 2.44 19.47 1.96
C ASN A 63 3.57 19.28 0.94
N ALA A 64 4.04 18.06 0.73
CA ALA A 64 5.15 17.75 -0.18
C ALA A 64 4.72 17.59 -1.65
N ILE A 65 3.47 17.25 -1.91
CA ILE A 65 2.99 16.92 -3.27
C ILE A 65 2.18 18.05 -3.91
N THR A 66 2.05 17.99 -5.23
CA THR A 66 1.27 18.97 -6.01
C THR A 66 -0.24 18.71 -5.88
N GLU A 67 -1.06 19.70 -6.29
CA GLU A 67 -2.52 19.54 -6.33
C GLU A 67 -2.96 18.38 -7.26
N LYS A 68 -2.26 18.16 -8.36
CA LYS A 68 -2.53 17.05 -9.29
C LYS A 68 -2.23 15.70 -8.63
N ASN A 69 -1.14 15.62 -7.86
CA ASN A 69 -0.79 14.41 -7.13
C ASN A 69 -1.80 14.16 -5.99
N LEU A 70 -2.24 15.19 -5.31
CA LEU A 70 -3.24 15.05 -4.24
C LEU A 70 -4.57 14.55 -4.80
N ARG A 71 -5.03 15.05 -5.96
CA ARG A 71 -6.20 14.50 -6.65
C ARG A 71 -6.03 13.03 -7.01
N TYR A 72 -4.84 12.65 -7.47
CA TYR A 72 -4.55 11.24 -7.76
C TYR A 72 -4.69 10.35 -6.53
N LEU A 73 -4.13 10.75 -5.39
CA LEU A 73 -4.23 10.00 -4.15
C LEU A 73 -5.68 9.89 -3.64
N VAL A 74 -6.45 10.98 -3.74
CA VAL A 74 -7.88 10.93 -3.39
C VAL A 74 -8.64 9.96 -4.29
N LEU A 75 -8.38 9.98 -5.60
CA LEU A 75 -8.99 9.02 -6.54
C LEU A 75 -8.57 7.59 -6.23
N HIS A 76 -7.29 7.36 -5.88
CA HIS A 76 -6.79 6.04 -5.49
C HIS A 76 -7.57 5.47 -4.29
N GLU A 77 -7.75 6.24 -3.24
CA GLU A 77 -8.52 5.81 -2.06
C GLU A 77 -10.01 5.63 -2.37
N VAL A 78 -10.60 6.54 -3.15
CA VAL A 78 -12.04 6.55 -3.42
C VAL A 78 -12.41 5.51 -4.48
N GLU A 79 -11.79 5.52 -5.63
CA GLU A 79 -12.13 4.65 -6.74
C GLU A 79 -11.55 3.25 -6.55
N GLY A 80 -10.27 3.16 -6.20
CA GLY A 80 -9.60 1.87 -5.98
C GLY A 80 -10.14 1.13 -4.77
N HIS A 81 -10.17 1.80 -3.63
CA HIS A 81 -10.45 1.11 -2.38
C HIS A 81 -11.91 1.15 -1.94
N LYS A 82 -12.62 2.27 -2.12
CA LYS A 82 -14.04 2.36 -1.72
C LYS A 82 -14.98 1.84 -2.79
N LEU A 83 -14.88 2.34 -4.03
CA LEU A 83 -15.81 1.95 -5.10
C LEU A 83 -15.66 0.46 -5.45
N HIS A 84 -14.43 0.00 -5.68
CA HIS A 84 -14.15 -1.39 -6.01
C HIS A 84 -14.20 -2.32 -4.79
N ARG A 85 -14.33 -1.75 -3.57
CA ARG A 85 -14.47 -2.50 -2.33
C ARG A 85 -13.41 -3.59 -2.17
N HIS A 86 -12.14 -3.29 -2.48
CA HIS A 86 -11.09 -4.29 -2.58
C HIS A 86 -10.93 -5.14 -1.31
N LEU A 87 -11.08 -4.55 -0.11
CA LEU A 87 -10.99 -5.27 1.17
C LEU A 87 -12.06 -6.36 1.34
N THR A 88 -13.23 -6.22 0.70
CA THR A 88 -14.32 -7.20 0.79
C THR A 88 -14.42 -8.08 -0.45
N THR A 89 -14.19 -7.51 -1.63
CA THR A 89 -14.20 -8.27 -2.89
C THR A 89 -13.09 -9.32 -2.91
N TRP A 90 -11.91 -8.96 -2.40
CA TRP A 90 -10.73 -9.81 -2.37
C TRP A 90 -10.36 -10.32 -0.98
N ALA A 91 -11.31 -10.35 -0.04
CA ALA A 91 -11.09 -10.76 1.35
C ALA A 91 -10.32 -12.09 1.47
N HIS A 92 -10.64 -13.06 0.62
CA HIS A 92 -9.96 -14.36 0.59
C HIS A 92 -8.46 -14.26 0.22
N LEU A 93 -8.04 -13.27 -0.57
CA LEU A 93 -6.63 -13.04 -0.88
C LEU A 93 -5.90 -12.41 0.31
N PHE A 94 -6.57 -11.52 1.05
CA PHE A 94 -6.05 -10.94 2.28
C PHE A 94 -5.84 -11.97 3.39
N GLU A 95 -6.65 -13.03 3.42
CA GLU A 95 -6.48 -14.16 4.34
C GLU A 95 -5.25 -15.01 4.00
N ILE A 96 -4.87 -15.11 2.72
CA ILE A 96 -3.67 -15.83 2.28
C ILE A 96 -2.41 -15.01 2.54
N ASP A 97 -2.34 -13.78 2.01
CA ASP A 97 -1.22 -12.86 2.19
C ASP A 97 -1.69 -11.41 1.99
N ALA A 98 -1.88 -10.71 3.11
CA ALA A 98 -2.41 -9.35 3.10
C ALA A 98 -1.50 -8.34 2.37
N GLU A 99 -0.17 -8.54 2.42
CA GLU A 99 0.79 -7.67 1.74
C GLU A 99 0.69 -7.82 0.22
N CYS A 100 0.69 -9.06 -0.28
CA CYS A 100 0.54 -9.33 -1.70
C CYS A 100 -0.83 -8.87 -2.23
N ALA A 101 -1.91 -9.07 -1.45
CA ALA A 101 -3.26 -8.64 -1.81
C ALA A 101 -3.36 -7.11 -1.92
N ASN A 102 -2.78 -6.38 -0.98
CA ASN A 102 -2.74 -4.91 -1.04
C ASN A 102 -1.94 -4.42 -2.25
N LYS A 103 -0.73 -4.96 -2.46
CA LYS A 103 0.09 -4.60 -3.63
C LYS A 103 -0.62 -4.89 -4.95
N ALA A 104 -1.34 -6.01 -5.05
CA ALA A 104 -2.08 -6.37 -6.26
C ALA A 104 -3.22 -5.37 -6.55
N ALA A 105 -3.96 -4.96 -5.51
CA ALA A 105 -5.00 -3.94 -5.62
C ALA A 105 -4.41 -2.58 -6.04
N ASP A 106 -3.24 -2.21 -5.49
CA ASP A 106 -2.54 -0.97 -5.83
C ASP A 106 -2.05 -0.97 -7.28
N TYR A 107 -1.45 -2.05 -7.77
CA TYR A 107 -1.03 -2.17 -9.18
C TYR A 107 -2.22 -2.01 -10.12
N TYR A 108 -3.33 -2.71 -9.85
CA TYR A 108 -4.54 -2.61 -10.64
C TYR A 108 -5.08 -1.17 -10.68
N THR A 109 -5.28 -0.57 -9.51
CA THR A 109 -5.82 0.77 -9.36
C THR A 109 -4.94 1.83 -10.02
N ASN A 110 -3.63 1.76 -9.82
CA ASN A 110 -2.71 2.75 -10.35
C ASN A 110 -2.61 2.69 -11.89
N LEU A 111 -2.63 1.50 -12.50
CA LEU A 111 -2.68 1.36 -13.94
C LEU A 111 -3.97 1.94 -14.52
N MET A 112 -5.11 1.65 -13.91
CA MET A 112 -6.41 2.18 -14.30
C MET A 112 -6.44 3.71 -14.23
N LEU A 113 -6.05 4.31 -13.11
CA LEU A 113 -6.04 5.76 -12.93
C LEU A 113 -5.06 6.47 -13.87
N ASN A 114 -3.91 5.86 -14.15
CA ASN A 114 -2.96 6.40 -15.14
C ASN A 114 -3.58 6.45 -16.53
N ASP A 115 -4.29 5.42 -16.96
CA ASP A 115 -4.95 5.39 -18.25
C ASP A 115 -6.08 6.42 -18.34
N GLU A 116 -6.90 6.54 -17.30
CA GLU A 116 -7.98 7.52 -17.24
C GLU A 116 -7.50 8.97 -17.33
N ASN A 117 -6.35 9.27 -16.72
CA ASN A 117 -5.81 10.63 -16.66
C ASN A 117 -4.78 10.95 -17.74
N LYS A 118 -4.48 10.00 -18.63
CA LYS A 118 -3.46 10.16 -19.67
C LYS A 118 -3.75 11.33 -20.61
N CYS A 119 -5.04 11.61 -20.91
CA CYS A 119 -5.40 12.61 -21.92
C CYS A 119 -5.31 14.05 -21.42
N ASP A 120 -5.68 14.32 -20.16
CA ASP A 120 -5.80 15.69 -19.63
C ASP A 120 -4.86 15.99 -18.45
N GLY A 121 -4.29 14.95 -17.85
CA GLY A 121 -3.41 15.10 -16.70
C GLY A 121 -4.11 15.81 -15.53
N PHE A 122 -5.41 15.58 -15.36
CA PHE A 122 -6.18 16.14 -14.25
C PHE A 122 -5.67 15.62 -12.90
N ALA A 123 -5.40 14.33 -12.82
CA ALA A 123 -4.73 13.68 -11.71
C ALA A 123 -3.45 13.00 -12.20
N VAL A 124 -2.37 13.12 -11.45
CA VAL A 124 -1.05 12.60 -11.83
C VAL A 124 -0.45 11.86 -10.65
N MET A 125 0.01 10.63 -10.86
CA MET A 125 0.63 9.85 -9.81
C MET A 125 1.84 10.60 -9.22
N PRO A 126 2.00 10.64 -7.90
CA PRO A 126 3.21 11.18 -7.28
C PRO A 126 4.47 10.44 -7.73
N THR A 127 5.61 11.10 -7.64
CA THR A 127 6.94 10.53 -7.93
C THR A 127 7.82 10.54 -6.68
N GLY A 128 9.00 9.92 -6.74
CA GLY A 128 9.93 9.87 -5.61
C GLY A 128 9.41 8.98 -4.48
N GLU A 129 9.49 9.46 -3.24
CA GLU A 129 9.13 8.69 -2.06
C GLU A 129 7.63 8.35 -1.94
N TYR A 130 6.77 9.11 -2.63
CA TYR A 130 5.32 8.90 -2.67
C TYR A 130 4.82 8.21 -3.95
N ALA A 131 5.74 7.68 -4.76
CA ALA A 131 5.37 6.97 -5.98
C ALA A 131 4.54 5.73 -5.68
N GLY A 132 3.44 5.55 -6.42
CA GLY A 132 2.63 4.33 -6.34
C GLY A 132 3.26 3.17 -7.11
N LEU A 133 2.75 1.95 -6.88
CA LEU A 133 3.18 0.75 -7.58
C LEU A 133 2.62 0.73 -9.00
N VAL A 134 3.48 0.64 -10.00
CA VAL A 134 3.11 0.48 -11.41
C VAL A 134 4.07 -0.49 -12.10
N ASP A 135 3.52 -1.45 -12.82
CA ASP A 135 4.26 -2.33 -13.71
C ASP A 135 3.39 -2.66 -14.91
N GLU A 136 3.84 -2.30 -16.11
CA GLU A 136 3.11 -2.52 -17.36
C GLU A 136 2.80 -3.99 -17.65
N LYS A 137 3.55 -4.93 -17.08
CA LYS A 137 3.28 -6.38 -17.22
C LYS A 137 1.91 -6.78 -16.67
N TYR A 138 1.36 -6.02 -15.73
CA TYR A 138 0.04 -6.27 -15.12
C TYR A 138 -1.12 -5.66 -15.89
N ARG A 139 -0.85 -4.99 -17.00
CA ARG A 139 -1.90 -4.37 -17.82
C ARG A 139 -2.85 -5.44 -18.36
N GLY A 140 -4.15 -5.23 -18.12
CA GLY A 140 -5.20 -6.17 -18.51
C GLY A 140 -5.42 -7.36 -17.56
N MET A 141 -4.64 -7.45 -16.49
CA MET A 141 -4.86 -8.41 -15.41
C MET A 141 -5.82 -7.85 -14.36
N ASP A 142 -6.60 -8.73 -13.73
CA ASP A 142 -7.36 -8.38 -12.53
C ASP A 142 -6.49 -8.54 -11.25
N THR A 143 -7.04 -8.09 -10.12
CA THR A 143 -6.34 -8.14 -8.83
C THR A 143 -5.93 -9.56 -8.43
N ALA A 144 -6.74 -10.59 -8.73
CA ALA A 144 -6.41 -11.97 -8.36
C ALA A 144 -5.25 -12.52 -9.21
N GLN A 145 -5.21 -12.18 -10.50
CA GLN A 145 -4.10 -12.56 -11.39
C GLN A 145 -2.78 -11.92 -10.97
N ILE A 146 -2.83 -10.64 -10.61
CA ILE A 146 -1.66 -9.92 -10.09
C ILE A 146 -1.21 -10.51 -8.75
N PHE A 147 -2.16 -10.81 -7.86
CA PHE A 147 -1.87 -11.46 -6.58
C PHE A 147 -1.12 -12.78 -6.76
N ASN A 148 -1.59 -13.63 -7.66
CA ASN A 148 -0.97 -14.93 -7.91
C ASN A 148 0.50 -14.77 -8.37
N ASP A 149 0.78 -13.86 -9.33
CA ASP A 149 2.15 -13.57 -9.78
C ASP A 149 3.06 -13.06 -8.65
N LEU A 150 2.54 -12.19 -7.79
CA LEU A 150 3.29 -11.66 -6.64
C LEU A 150 3.53 -12.74 -5.58
N TYR A 151 2.52 -13.54 -5.28
CA TYR A 151 2.58 -14.57 -4.26
C TYR A 151 3.52 -15.72 -4.66
N GLU A 152 3.46 -16.18 -5.92
CA GLU A 152 4.37 -17.19 -6.46
C GLU A 152 5.84 -16.75 -6.36
N LYS A 153 6.15 -15.50 -6.71
CA LYS A 153 7.51 -14.94 -6.59
C LYS A 153 7.98 -14.89 -5.14
N LYS A 154 7.12 -14.45 -4.22
CA LYS A 154 7.42 -14.42 -2.79
C LYS A 154 7.74 -15.81 -2.25
N GLU A 155 6.98 -16.82 -2.65
CA GLU A 155 7.21 -18.22 -2.25
C GLU A 155 8.49 -18.81 -2.87
N GLU A 156 8.81 -18.47 -4.12
CA GLU A 156 10.08 -18.86 -4.74
C GLU A 156 11.30 -18.24 -4.04
N GLU A 157 11.22 -16.96 -3.67
CA GLU A 157 12.28 -16.27 -2.93
C GLU A 157 12.52 -16.92 -1.57
N LYS A 158 11.45 -17.27 -0.83
CA LYS A 158 11.56 -18.01 0.43
C LYS A 158 12.25 -19.35 0.26
N ARG A 159 11.91 -20.12 -0.80
CA ARG A 159 12.53 -21.42 -1.10
C ARG A 159 14.02 -21.28 -1.45
N LYS A 160 14.41 -20.23 -2.17
CA LYS A 160 15.80 -19.96 -2.53
C LYS A 160 16.61 -19.49 -1.32
N GLY A 161 16.03 -18.63 -0.47
CA GLY A 161 16.66 -18.13 0.76
C GLY A 161 16.84 -19.21 1.85
N GLY A 162 15.95 -20.21 1.90
CA GLY A 162 16.04 -21.33 2.86
C GLY A 162 17.08 -22.39 2.51
N LYS A 163 17.64 -22.40 1.29
CA LYS A 163 18.66 -23.36 0.85
C LYS A 163 20.11 -22.98 1.17
N SER A 164 20.36 -21.79 1.66
CA SER A 164 21.72 -21.32 2.01
C SER A 164 22.14 -21.62 3.45
N GLY A 165 21.40 -22.43 4.20
CA GLY A 165 21.68 -22.78 5.60
C GLY A 165 22.00 -24.24 5.89
N GLU A 166 22.06 -25.13 4.88
CA GLU A 166 22.50 -26.53 5.06
C GLU A 166 23.78 -26.75 4.28
N GLY A 167 24.90 -26.49 4.93
CA GLY A 167 26.23 -26.78 4.40
C GLY A 167 27.26 -26.92 5.53
N GLU A 168 27.74 -28.16 5.72
CA GLU A 168 28.93 -28.56 6.40
C GLU A 168 28.90 -28.64 7.94
N GLY A 169 28.37 -29.76 8.45
CA GLY A 169 28.78 -30.33 9.69
C GLY A 169 29.82 -31.40 9.39
N GLU A 170 31.09 -31.04 9.55
CA GLU A 170 32.27 -31.90 9.46
C GLU A 170 32.23 -32.95 10.57
N SER A 171 32.30 -34.22 10.17
CA SER A 171 32.47 -35.39 11.06
C SER A 171 33.86 -35.35 11.68
N GLY A 172 33.92 -35.08 12.97
CA GLY A 172 35.12 -35.26 13.80
C GLY A 172 34.99 -36.53 14.65
N ASP A 173 35.68 -37.58 14.26
CA ASP A 173 36.01 -38.74 15.12
C ASP A 173 36.85 -38.26 16.31
N GLY A 174 36.51 -38.71 17.53
CA GLY A 174 37.26 -38.36 18.73
C GLY A 174 36.87 -39.22 19.91
N GLU A 175 37.42 -40.38 19.97
CA GLU A 175 38.04 -41.17 21.05
C GLU A 175 37.44 -41.13 22.48
N SER A 176 37.16 -42.35 22.93
CA SER A 176 36.81 -42.82 24.27
C SER A 176 37.80 -42.37 25.37
N GLY A 177 37.27 -42.00 26.53
CA GLY A 177 37.98 -41.81 27.78
C GLY A 177 37.10 -42.18 28.97
N ASP A 178 37.40 -43.34 29.58
CA ASP A 178 36.86 -43.84 30.84
C ASP A 178 37.22 -42.91 31.99
N GLY A 179 36.38 -42.84 33.04
CA GLY A 179 36.74 -42.16 34.29
C GLY A 179 35.59 -41.96 35.27
N GLU A 180 35.25 -43.00 36.00
CA GLU A 180 35.02 -43.17 37.42
C GLU A 180 34.29 -42.14 38.30
N SER A 181 33.23 -42.68 38.89
CA SER A 181 32.58 -42.55 40.20
C SER A 181 32.86 -41.32 41.09
N GLY A 182 31.78 -40.84 41.74
CA GLY A 182 31.85 -39.99 42.92
C GLY A 182 30.54 -39.32 43.34
N ASP A 183 29.77 -40.07 44.08
CA ASP A 183 29.07 -39.77 45.36
C ASP A 183 28.18 -38.51 45.49
N LYS A 184 26.93 -38.78 45.93
CA LYS A 184 25.99 -37.84 46.59
C LYS A 184 26.48 -37.60 48.05
N PRO A 185 26.05 -36.50 48.76
CA PRO A 185 24.69 -36.44 49.28
C PRO A 185 24.09 -35.03 49.45
N GLN A 186 22.76 -35.06 49.54
CA GLN A 186 21.77 -34.27 50.33
C GLN A 186 22.21 -32.97 51.05
N GLY A 187 21.35 -31.97 50.88
CA GLY A 187 21.17 -30.79 51.69
C GLY A 187 19.97 -30.01 51.15
#